data_31a0b376f83c77379abef42d954422b1
#
_entry.id   31a0b376f83c77379abef42d954422b1
#
_cell.length_a   1.000
_cell.length_b   1.000
_cell.length_c   1.000
_cell.angle_alpha   90.00
_cell.angle_beta   90.00
_cell.angle_gamma   90.00
#
_symmetry.space_group_name_H-M   'P 1'
#
loop_
_entity.id
_entity.type
_entity.pdbx_description
1 polymer ?
#
loop_
_entity_poly.entity_id
_entity_poly.type
_entity_poly.pdbx_seq_one_letter_code
_entity_poly.pdbx_strand_id
1 'polypeptide(L)'
;MKKLIALVLALVLCLALAACGPDKQPAIDAFNKASRAFDEVAVVINADPGAFDDEVVSTMVEMAELLQEHKALLEGNDEISQDKLDEMIEWYGEVEEWVDAVKTDLGLQ
;
A
#
# COMPACT_ATOMS: atom_id res chain seq x y z
N MET A 1 7.02 10.35 14.45
CA MET A 1 5.62 10.04 14.23
C MET A 1 4.92 10.95 13.25
N LYS A 2 5.14 12.27 13.32
CA LYS A 2 4.56 13.19 12.35
C LYS A 2 5.03 12.92 10.92
N LYS A 3 6.28 12.44 10.78
CA LYS A 3 6.83 12.07 9.47
C LYS A 3 6.10 10.87 8.85
N LEU A 4 5.61 9.95 9.70
CA LEU A 4 4.87 8.79 9.22
C LEU A 4 3.52 9.18 8.63
N ILE A 5 2.86 10.17 9.22
CA ILE A 5 1.58 10.67 8.72
C ILE A 5 1.74 11.20 7.30
N ALA A 6 2.77 12.02 7.08
CA ALA A 6 3.05 12.59 5.76
C ALA A 6 3.38 11.49 4.74
N LEU A 7 4.16 10.49 5.17
CA LEU A 7 4.55 9.37 4.31
C LEU A 7 3.33 8.56 3.86
N VAL A 8 2.45 8.23 4.80
CA VAL A 8 1.27 7.42 4.52
C VAL A 8 0.29 8.17 3.62
N LEU A 9 0.07 9.47 3.89
CA LEU A 9 -0.85 10.28 3.10
C LEU A 9 -0.40 10.40 1.64
N ALA A 10 0.91 10.33 1.39
CA ALA A 10 1.44 10.39 0.03
C ALA A 10 1.00 9.20 -0.82
N LEU A 11 0.58 8.09 -0.21
CA LEU A 11 0.13 6.90 -0.94
C LEU A 11 -1.27 7.03 -1.52
N VAL A 12 -2.02 8.06 -1.14
CA VAL A 12 -3.38 8.28 -1.64
C VAL A 12 -3.39 8.57 -3.15
N LEU A 13 -2.26 9.00 -3.70
CA LEU A 13 -2.18 9.38 -5.10
C LEU A 13 -2.32 8.17 -6.02
N CYS A 14 -3.32 8.21 -6.88
CA CYS A 14 -3.53 7.17 -7.87
C CYS A 14 -2.46 7.22 -8.95
N LEU A 15 -2.04 6.06 -9.42
CA LEU A 15 -1.13 5.96 -10.54
C LEU A 15 -1.93 6.08 -11.84
N ALA A 16 -1.45 6.94 -12.73
CA ALA A 16 -2.05 7.13 -14.04
C ALA A 16 -0.92 7.02 -15.06
N LEU A 17 -0.58 5.79 -15.44
CA LEU A 17 0.55 5.52 -16.31
C LEU A 17 0.13 4.83 -17.60
N ALA A 18 0.78 5.23 -18.68
CA ALA A 18 0.77 4.48 -19.93
C ALA A 18 2.02 3.60 -19.89
N ALA A 19 1.84 2.30 -19.91
CA ALA A 19 2.93 1.36 -19.79
C ALA A 19 3.40 0.87 -21.18
N CYS A 20 4.73 0.71 -21.31
CA CYS A 20 5.35 0.00 -22.42
C CYS A 20 5.90 -1.31 -21.87
N GLY A 21 5.97 -2.36 -22.71
CA GLY A 21 6.42 -3.69 -22.30
C GLY A 21 5.27 -4.52 -21.73
N PRO A 22 5.52 -5.47 -20.81
CA PRO A 22 4.43 -6.22 -20.19
C PRO A 22 3.41 -5.26 -19.60
N ASP A 23 2.14 -5.64 -19.71
CA ASP A 23 1.06 -4.78 -19.25
C ASP A 23 1.10 -4.62 -17.74
N LYS A 24 1.42 -3.43 -17.28
CA LYS A 24 1.47 -3.08 -15.87
C LYS A 24 0.09 -2.79 -15.30
N GLN A 25 -0.92 -2.64 -16.15
CA GLN A 25 -2.24 -2.17 -15.70
C GLN A 25 -2.86 -3.04 -14.61
N PRO A 26 -2.84 -4.38 -14.70
CA PRO A 26 -3.38 -5.18 -13.60
C PRO A 26 -2.66 -4.93 -12.27
N ALA A 27 -1.33 -4.74 -12.30
CA ALA A 27 -0.56 -4.42 -11.10
C ALA A 27 -0.87 -3.02 -10.58
N ILE A 28 -1.04 -2.06 -11.48
CA ILE A 28 -1.41 -0.69 -11.11
C ILE A 28 -2.78 -0.68 -10.45
N ASP A 29 -3.74 -1.39 -11.02
CA ASP A 29 -5.09 -1.48 -10.47
C ASP A 29 -5.07 -2.12 -9.07
N ALA A 30 -4.33 -3.21 -8.92
CA ALA A 30 -4.18 -3.90 -7.63
C ALA A 30 -3.47 -3.01 -6.62
N PHE A 31 -2.43 -2.28 -7.05
CA PHE A 31 -1.73 -1.32 -6.20
C PHE A 31 -2.67 -0.24 -5.68
N ASN A 32 -3.45 0.34 -6.59
CA ASN A 32 -4.37 1.42 -6.22
C ASN A 32 -5.42 0.93 -5.22
N LYS A 33 -5.94 -0.26 -5.43
CA LYS A 33 -6.93 -0.85 -4.52
C LYS A 33 -6.34 -1.10 -3.14
N ALA A 34 -5.15 -1.73 -3.09
CA ALA A 34 -4.47 -2.01 -1.83
C ALA A 34 -4.07 -0.73 -1.10
N SER A 35 -3.61 0.29 -1.83
CA SER A 35 -3.21 1.57 -1.25
C SER A 35 -4.40 2.30 -0.63
N ARG A 36 -5.55 2.27 -1.27
CA ARG A 36 -6.77 2.88 -0.72
C ARG A 36 -7.21 2.19 0.55
N ALA A 37 -7.21 0.86 0.55
CA ALA A 37 -7.57 0.08 1.73
C ALA A 37 -6.59 0.37 2.87
N PHE A 38 -5.30 0.37 2.56
CA PHE A 38 -4.25 0.68 3.52
C PHE A 38 -4.43 2.07 4.12
N ASP A 39 -4.71 3.06 3.26
CA ASP A 39 -4.85 4.44 3.68
C ASP A 39 -6.00 4.63 4.68
N GLU A 40 -7.10 3.94 4.50
CA GLU A 40 -8.24 4.00 5.42
C GLU A 40 -7.83 3.64 6.84
N VAL A 41 -7.05 2.57 6.99
CA VAL A 41 -6.55 2.12 8.29
C VAL A 41 -5.44 3.03 8.78
N ALA A 42 -4.57 3.48 7.89
CA ALA A 42 -3.45 4.34 8.25
C ALA A 42 -3.91 5.66 8.84
N VAL A 43 -4.98 6.24 8.31
CA VAL A 43 -5.56 7.48 8.84
C VAL A 43 -5.99 7.29 10.29
N VAL A 44 -6.66 6.17 10.58
CA VAL A 44 -7.13 5.87 11.94
C VAL A 44 -5.94 5.67 12.89
N ILE A 45 -4.96 4.88 12.47
CA ILE A 45 -3.78 4.60 13.31
C ILE A 45 -2.97 5.88 13.55
N ASN A 46 -2.78 6.70 12.51
CA ASN A 46 -2.03 7.94 12.63
C ASN A 46 -2.71 8.98 13.50
N ALA A 47 -4.03 8.91 13.62
CA ALA A 47 -4.77 9.84 14.49
C ALA A 47 -4.43 9.60 15.96
N ASP A 48 -4.16 8.35 16.35
CA ASP A 48 -3.80 8.02 17.73
C ASP A 48 -2.90 6.77 17.75
N PRO A 49 -1.62 6.93 17.36
CA PRO A 49 -0.70 5.77 17.30
C PRO A 49 -0.50 5.07 18.64
N GLY A 50 -0.62 5.82 19.73
CA GLY A 50 -0.43 5.26 21.07
C GLY A 50 -1.53 4.32 21.51
N ALA A 51 -2.65 4.30 20.81
CA ALA A 51 -3.77 3.40 21.10
C ALA A 51 -3.59 2.01 20.49
N PHE A 52 -2.54 1.80 19.70
CA PHE A 52 -2.31 0.56 18.96
C PHE A 52 -1.02 -0.11 19.39
N ASP A 53 -0.94 -1.43 19.22
CA ASP A 53 0.26 -2.19 19.51
C ASP A 53 1.42 -1.70 18.64
N ASP A 54 2.62 -1.70 19.20
CA ASP A 54 3.83 -1.32 18.46
C ASP A 54 4.02 -2.18 17.21
N GLU A 55 3.65 -3.45 17.28
CA GLU A 55 3.73 -4.36 16.15
C GLU A 55 2.85 -3.91 14.99
N VAL A 56 1.64 -3.47 15.27
CA VAL A 56 0.71 -2.97 14.25
C VAL A 56 1.30 -1.71 13.60
N VAL A 57 1.80 -0.79 14.41
CA VAL A 57 2.39 0.44 13.91
C VAL A 57 3.64 0.15 13.07
N SER A 58 4.51 -0.74 13.53
CA SER A 58 5.71 -1.14 12.79
C SER A 58 5.37 -1.78 11.44
N THR A 59 4.39 -2.67 11.42
CA THR A 59 3.94 -3.31 10.19
C THR A 59 3.40 -2.28 9.22
N MET A 60 2.62 -1.33 9.72
CA MET A 60 2.09 -0.24 8.90
C MET A 60 3.23 0.54 8.24
N VAL A 61 4.27 0.88 8.99
CA VAL A 61 5.41 1.63 8.46
C VAL A 61 6.13 0.84 7.38
N GLU A 62 6.39 -0.44 7.62
CA GLU A 62 7.05 -1.30 6.64
C GLU A 62 6.24 -1.41 5.36
N MET A 63 4.94 -1.59 5.48
CA MET A 63 4.06 -1.65 4.31
C MET A 63 4.05 -0.33 3.54
N ALA A 64 4.03 0.79 4.26
CA ALA A 64 4.05 2.11 3.64
C ALA A 64 5.33 2.30 2.80
N GLU A 65 6.47 1.90 3.34
CA GLU A 65 7.73 1.99 2.63
C GLU A 65 7.75 1.13 1.38
N LEU A 66 7.27 -0.12 1.49
CA LEU A 66 7.20 -1.03 0.35
C LEU A 66 6.23 -0.54 -0.71
N LEU A 67 5.08 0.00 -0.30
CA LEU A 67 4.12 0.57 -1.24
C LEU A 67 4.73 1.75 -2.00
N GLN A 68 5.52 2.58 -1.34
CA GLN A 68 6.20 3.68 -2.01
C GLN A 68 7.25 3.19 -3.00
N GLU A 69 8.00 2.16 -2.66
CA GLU A 69 8.96 1.56 -3.57
C GLU A 69 8.26 0.99 -4.81
N HIS A 70 7.15 0.29 -4.60
CA HIS A 70 6.36 -0.27 -5.70
C HIS A 70 5.76 0.83 -6.58
N LYS A 71 5.30 1.91 -5.97
CA LYS A 71 4.79 3.06 -6.72
C LYS A 71 5.86 3.61 -7.66
N ALA A 72 7.08 3.78 -7.15
CA ALA A 72 8.20 4.27 -7.96
C ALA A 72 8.50 3.31 -9.12
N LEU A 73 8.47 2.00 -8.88
CA LEU A 73 8.69 1.01 -9.92
C LEU A 73 7.59 1.06 -11.00
N LEU A 74 6.34 1.17 -10.58
CA LEU A 74 5.21 1.20 -11.50
C LEU A 74 5.16 2.50 -12.31
N GLU A 75 5.56 3.62 -11.71
CA GLU A 75 5.62 4.91 -12.39
C GLU A 75 6.84 5.05 -13.29
N GLY A 76 7.87 4.24 -13.06
CA GLY A 76 9.11 4.29 -13.84
C GLY A 76 8.91 3.81 -15.28
N ASN A 77 9.90 4.13 -16.11
CA ASN A 77 9.88 3.74 -17.53
C ASN A 77 10.50 2.37 -17.76
N ASP A 78 11.07 1.77 -16.73
CA ASP A 78 11.71 0.46 -16.84
C ASP A 78 10.67 -0.63 -17.03
N GLU A 79 11.02 -1.62 -17.85
CA GLU A 79 10.16 -2.78 -18.00
C GLU A 79 10.24 -3.64 -16.73
N ILE A 80 9.07 -4.12 -16.30
CA ILE A 80 8.98 -5.05 -15.18
C ILE A 80 8.56 -6.39 -15.76
N SER A 81 9.26 -7.47 -15.40
CA SER A 81 8.91 -8.80 -15.90
C SER A 81 7.51 -9.20 -15.41
N GLN A 82 6.86 -10.06 -16.18
CA GLN A 82 5.54 -10.56 -15.81
C GLN A 82 5.57 -11.29 -14.48
N ASP A 83 6.62 -12.07 -14.22
CA ASP A 83 6.78 -12.79 -12.95
C ASP A 83 6.83 -11.81 -11.78
N LYS A 84 7.54 -10.70 -11.95
CA LYS A 84 7.63 -9.68 -10.90
C LYS A 84 6.28 -8.99 -10.70
N LEU A 85 5.59 -8.69 -11.79
CA LEU A 85 4.26 -8.08 -11.70
C LEU A 85 3.29 -9.00 -10.97
N ASP A 86 3.35 -10.30 -11.25
CA ASP A 86 2.50 -11.29 -10.59
C ASP A 86 2.80 -11.36 -9.08
N GLU A 87 4.08 -11.33 -8.71
CA GLU A 87 4.49 -11.29 -7.30
C GLU A 87 3.95 -10.04 -6.60
N MET A 88 4.02 -8.91 -7.28
CA MET A 88 3.53 -7.65 -6.74
C MET A 88 2.02 -7.71 -6.48
N ILE A 89 1.27 -8.23 -7.45
CA ILE A 89 -0.19 -8.39 -7.31
C ILE A 89 -0.54 -9.29 -6.13
N GLU A 90 0.19 -10.39 -5.98
CA GLU A 90 -0.02 -11.32 -4.87
C GLU A 90 0.23 -10.63 -3.53
N TRP A 91 1.30 -9.83 -3.44
CA TRP A 91 1.62 -9.10 -2.23
C TRP A 91 0.55 -8.05 -1.91
N TYR A 92 -0.01 -7.39 -2.93
CA TYR A 92 -1.10 -6.42 -2.70
C TYR A 92 -2.33 -7.09 -2.09
N GLY A 93 -2.59 -8.35 -2.47
CA GLY A 93 -3.63 -9.14 -1.83
C GLY A 93 -3.36 -9.36 -0.35
N GLU A 94 -2.09 -9.61 0.00
CA GLU A 94 -1.68 -9.76 1.40
C GLU A 94 -1.86 -8.46 2.18
N VAL A 95 -1.57 -7.32 1.56
CA VAL A 95 -1.80 -6.00 2.18
C VAL A 95 -3.29 -5.83 2.50
N GLU A 96 -4.15 -6.17 1.55
CA GLU A 96 -5.60 -6.08 1.76
C GLU A 96 -6.07 -6.97 2.89
N GLU A 97 -5.54 -8.20 2.98
CA GLU A 97 -5.88 -9.13 4.06
C GLU A 97 -5.47 -8.56 5.42
N TRP A 98 -4.28 -7.97 5.49
CA TRP A 98 -3.81 -7.34 6.71
C TRP A 98 -4.72 -6.18 7.12
N VAL A 99 -5.10 -5.35 6.14
CA VAL A 99 -6.02 -4.23 6.37
C VAL A 99 -7.35 -4.71 6.91
N ASP A 100 -7.91 -5.76 6.31
CA ASP A 100 -9.18 -6.33 6.76
C ASP A 100 -9.09 -6.86 8.19
N ALA A 101 -7.98 -7.53 8.52
CA ALA A 101 -7.75 -8.04 9.87
C ALA A 101 -7.69 -6.90 10.89
N VAL A 102 -6.98 -5.82 10.56
CA VAL A 102 -6.88 -4.65 11.43
C VAL A 102 -8.23 -3.96 11.59
N LYS A 103 -8.97 -3.81 10.49
CA LYS A 103 -10.32 -3.23 10.54
C LYS A 103 -11.25 -4.03 11.46
N THR A 104 -11.18 -5.35 11.38
CA THR A 104 -11.98 -6.23 12.22
C THR A 104 -11.62 -6.02 13.70
N ASP A 105 -10.33 -5.98 14.01
CA ASP A 105 -9.85 -5.77 15.37
C ASP A 105 -10.26 -4.40 15.91
N LEU A 106 -10.33 -3.39 15.05
CA LEU A 106 -10.71 -2.03 15.43
C LEU A 106 -12.22 -1.80 15.41
N GLY A 107 -12.98 -2.76 14.89
CA GLY A 107 -14.43 -2.60 14.74
C GLY A 107 -14.82 -1.63 13.62
N LEU A 108 -13.96 -1.43 12.64
CA LEU A 108 -14.18 -0.52 11.51
C LEU A 108 -14.76 -1.28 10.32
N GLN A 109 -16.00 -1.59 10.34
CA GLN A 109 -16.62 -2.34 9.23
C GLN A 109 -17.69 -1.52 8.54
#